data_d386f4efb456c61f67b1c09c8404f3ec
#
_entry.id   d386f4efb456c61f67b1c09c8404f3ec
#
_cell.length_a   1.000
_cell.length_b   1.000
_cell.length_c   1.000
_cell.angle_alpha   90.00
_cell.angle_beta   90.00
_cell.angle_gamma   90.00
#
_symmetry.space_group_name_H-M   'P 1'
#
loop_
_entity.id
_entity.type
_entity.pdbx_description
1 polymer ?
#
loop_
_entity_poly.entity_id
_entity_poly.type
_entity_poly.pdbx_seq_one_letter_code
_entity_poly.pdbx_strand_id
1 'polypeptide(L)'
;GRRGSTASTELSVAWNLQNRPEFHRRVFSAGLKYRWPTRDGRVQYKLDVLDLSYVYMPWISATFKHDYLDSVSNRNAILRYNYEDLFIMKAGFGLTYNAGDRVIRASVETAGNLLSGFSQIFRFKQNSHGQRQLFNIAYAQYAKFDFEYTRLLRFSAHNTLALHGLLGVAWPYGNSTVLPFEKRYFSGGANSVRGWSVRELGPGKYRGRDGRIDFINQTGDMRLDLNLEYRTHLFWKFDGAAFVDAGNIWTLRSYPEQPGGQFQLDTFFKQIAVSYGLGLRLNFGYFILRLDGAMKAINPAYDDHKDHYPIFHPRWGRDFAFHFAVGMPF
;
A
#
# COMPACT_ATOMS: atom_id res chain seq x y z
N GLY A 1 -32.32 -23.79 6.14
CA GLY A 1 -31.52 -23.13 5.15
C GLY A 1 -32.37 -22.35 4.18
N ARG A 2 -32.28 -21.02 4.15
CA ARG A 2 -32.91 -20.21 3.10
C ARG A 2 -32.22 -20.53 1.78
N ARG A 3 -32.95 -21.15 0.83
CA ARG A 3 -32.51 -21.33 -0.56
C ARG A 3 -32.16 -19.93 -1.13
N GLY A 4 -30.91 -19.74 -1.57
CA GLY A 4 -30.43 -18.51 -2.22
C GLY A 4 -29.40 -17.68 -1.46
N SER A 5 -28.84 -18.14 -0.35
CA SER A 5 -27.71 -17.48 0.31
C SER A 5 -26.41 -17.83 -0.43
N THR A 6 -25.76 -16.82 -1.03
CA THR A 6 -24.42 -16.93 -1.63
C THR A 6 -23.31 -16.63 -0.60
N ALA A 7 -23.62 -16.74 0.70
CA ALA A 7 -22.66 -16.61 1.76
C ALA A 7 -21.63 -17.76 1.72
N SER A 8 -20.36 -17.44 1.89
CA SER A 8 -19.29 -18.42 1.92
C SER A 8 -18.44 -18.27 3.19
N THR A 9 -18.04 -19.40 3.74
CA THR A 9 -17.05 -19.48 4.82
C THR A 9 -15.79 -20.12 4.24
N GLU A 10 -14.67 -19.48 4.44
CA GLU A 10 -13.36 -19.95 3.98
C GLU A 10 -12.46 -20.16 5.20
N LEU A 11 -11.99 -21.38 5.37
CA LEU A 11 -10.91 -21.72 6.28
C LEU A 11 -9.65 -21.91 5.45
N SER A 12 -8.62 -21.14 5.74
CA SER A 12 -7.34 -21.22 5.05
C SER A 12 -6.22 -21.56 6.02
N VAL A 13 -5.33 -22.45 5.60
CA VAL A 13 -4.07 -22.74 6.27
C VAL A 13 -2.99 -22.73 5.19
N ALA A 14 -1.92 -22.00 5.43
CA ALA A 14 -0.81 -21.90 4.50
C ALA A 14 0.53 -21.96 5.22
N TRP A 15 1.49 -22.57 4.56
CA TRP A 15 2.87 -22.62 4.99
C TRP A 15 3.75 -22.14 3.84
N ASN A 16 4.54 -21.10 4.07
CA ASN A 16 5.46 -20.53 3.11
C ASN A 16 6.90 -20.65 3.62
N LEU A 17 7.77 -21.17 2.76
CA LEU A 17 9.19 -21.35 3.01
C LEU A 17 9.97 -20.53 2.00
N GLN A 18 10.79 -19.61 2.49
CA GLN A 18 11.67 -18.80 1.66
C GLN A 18 13.11 -18.99 2.13
N ASN A 19 13.94 -19.57 1.27
CA ASN A 19 15.37 -19.74 1.52
C ASN A 19 16.13 -18.86 0.54
N ARG A 20 16.90 -17.92 1.08
CA ARG A 20 17.80 -17.06 0.33
C ARG A 20 19.21 -17.15 0.92
N PRO A 21 20.26 -16.77 0.17
CA PRO A 21 21.62 -16.75 0.70
C PRO A 21 21.77 -15.84 1.94
N GLU A 22 20.89 -14.83 2.06
CA GLU A 22 20.97 -13.84 3.13
C GLU A 22 20.15 -14.24 4.36
N PHE A 23 19.04 -14.99 4.16
CA PHE A 23 18.13 -15.38 5.24
C PHE A 23 17.24 -16.57 4.89
N HIS A 24 16.77 -17.26 5.93
CA HIS A 24 15.68 -18.22 5.83
C HIS A 24 14.44 -17.64 6.52
N ARG A 25 13.30 -17.66 5.85
CA ARG A 25 12.03 -17.18 6.38
C ARG A 25 10.99 -18.29 6.32
N ARG A 26 10.27 -18.46 7.41
CA ARG A 26 9.16 -19.40 7.54
C ARG A 26 7.91 -18.60 7.91
N VAL A 27 6.83 -18.77 7.16
CA VAL A 27 5.56 -18.12 7.48
C VAL A 27 4.50 -19.20 7.57
N PHE A 28 3.89 -19.30 8.72
CA PHE A 28 2.68 -20.07 8.94
C PHE A 28 1.51 -19.10 9.05
N SER A 29 0.43 -19.35 8.29
CA SER A 29 -0.79 -18.57 8.36
C SER A 29 -2.02 -19.47 8.44
N ALA A 30 -2.98 -19.04 9.24
CA ALA A 30 -4.28 -19.67 9.36
C ALA A 30 -5.34 -18.58 9.47
N GLY A 31 -6.46 -18.72 8.74
CA GLY A 31 -7.49 -17.69 8.71
C GLY A 31 -8.88 -18.27 8.56
N LEU A 32 -9.84 -17.62 9.23
CA LEU A 32 -11.26 -17.85 9.09
C LEU A 32 -11.91 -16.59 8.53
N LYS A 33 -12.47 -16.70 7.32
CA LYS A 33 -13.10 -15.60 6.61
C LYS A 33 -14.55 -15.93 6.30
N TYR A 34 -15.40 -14.94 6.46
CA TYR A 34 -16.80 -15.04 6.12
C TYR A 34 -17.18 -13.95 5.12
N ARG A 35 -17.87 -14.31 4.02
CA ARG A 35 -18.31 -13.39 2.97
C ARG A 35 -19.78 -13.58 2.72
N TRP A 36 -20.53 -12.48 2.59
CA TRP A 36 -21.95 -12.52 2.24
C TRP A 36 -22.36 -11.29 1.44
N PRO A 37 -23.10 -11.44 0.35
CA PRO A 37 -23.69 -10.33 -0.39
C PRO A 37 -25.03 -9.92 0.19
N THR A 38 -25.47 -8.71 -0.17
CA THR A 38 -26.87 -8.29 -0.04
C THR A 38 -27.75 -9.05 -1.05
N ARG A 39 -29.07 -9.00 -0.87
CA ARG A 39 -30.03 -9.68 -1.76
C ARG A 39 -29.97 -9.20 -3.20
N ASP A 40 -29.69 -7.93 -3.41
CA ASP A 40 -29.55 -7.29 -4.73
C ASP A 40 -28.14 -7.50 -5.34
N GLY A 41 -27.23 -8.13 -4.62
CA GLY A 41 -25.86 -8.40 -5.05
C GLY A 41 -24.96 -7.19 -5.16
N ARG A 42 -25.45 -5.98 -4.84
CA ARG A 42 -24.68 -4.75 -4.99
C ARG A 42 -23.64 -4.54 -3.88
N VAL A 43 -23.92 -5.03 -2.68
CA VAL A 43 -22.98 -4.93 -1.55
C VAL A 43 -22.47 -6.29 -1.20
N GLN A 44 -21.18 -6.43 -1.08
CA GLN A 44 -20.50 -7.60 -0.56
C GLN A 44 -19.80 -7.24 0.74
N TYR A 45 -20.09 -7.99 1.78
CA TYR A 45 -19.42 -7.89 3.07
C TYR A 45 -18.38 -9.00 3.20
N LYS A 46 -17.31 -8.68 3.89
CA LYS A 46 -16.23 -9.61 4.26
C LYS A 46 -15.90 -9.40 5.72
N LEU A 47 -15.88 -10.50 6.49
CA LEU A 47 -15.44 -10.52 7.87
C LEU A 47 -14.27 -11.49 7.99
N ASP A 48 -13.12 -10.98 8.36
CA ASP A 48 -11.96 -11.76 8.79
C ASP A 48 -12.08 -11.90 10.32
N VAL A 49 -12.59 -13.04 10.78
CA VAL A 49 -12.86 -13.26 12.22
C VAL A 49 -11.55 -13.40 12.98
N LEU A 50 -10.64 -14.19 12.43
CA LEU A 50 -9.32 -14.42 12.96
C LEU A 50 -8.39 -14.77 11.80
N ASP A 51 -7.31 -14.03 11.66
CA ASP A 51 -6.26 -14.30 10.69
C ASP A 51 -4.92 -14.23 11.44
N LEU A 52 -4.27 -15.39 11.52
CA LEU A 52 -3.00 -15.59 12.22
C LEU A 52 -1.90 -15.63 11.18
N SER A 53 -0.84 -14.89 11.40
CA SER A 53 0.40 -14.98 10.63
C SER A 53 1.58 -15.04 11.60
N TYR A 54 2.27 -16.16 11.59
CA TYR A 54 3.47 -16.41 12.37
C TYR A 54 4.66 -16.38 11.44
N VAL A 55 5.51 -15.36 11.60
CA VAL A 55 6.73 -15.19 10.84
C VAL A 55 7.90 -15.57 11.72
N TYR A 56 8.69 -16.53 11.26
CA TYR A 56 9.87 -17.01 11.95
C TYR A 56 11.09 -16.97 11.04
N MET A 57 12.19 -16.42 11.54
CA MET A 57 13.46 -16.24 10.83
C MET A 57 14.52 -17.16 11.48
N PRO A 58 14.58 -18.46 11.12
CA PRO A 58 15.47 -19.41 11.78
C PRO A 58 16.95 -19.11 11.53
N TRP A 59 17.26 -18.39 10.46
CA TRP A 59 18.62 -18.06 10.12
C TRP A 59 18.69 -16.75 9.32
N ILE A 60 19.66 -15.92 9.70
CA ILE A 60 20.05 -14.70 8.98
C ILE A 60 21.58 -14.75 8.89
N SER A 61 22.15 -14.46 7.71
CA SER A 61 23.60 -14.48 7.52
C SER A 61 24.29 -13.45 8.43
N ALA A 62 25.43 -13.79 9.01
CA ALA A 62 26.16 -12.90 9.91
C ALA A 62 26.59 -11.60 9.18
N THR A 63 27.02 -11.70 7.92
CA THR A 63 27.37 -10.56 7.08
C THR A 63 26.17 -9.65 6.85
N PHE A 64 25.03 -10.22 6.44
CA PHE A 64 23.81 -9.44 6.22
C PHE A 64 23.34 -8.78 7.51
N LYS A 65 23.37 -9.49 8.63
CA LYS A 65 23.01 -8.96 9.94
C LYS A 65 23.91 -7.80 10.35
N HIS A 66 25.22 -7.97 10.23
CA HIS A 66 26.20 -6.93 10.56
C HIS A 66 26.04 -5.70 9.66
N ASP A 67 25.93 -5.88 8.34
CA ASP A 67 25.96 -4.77 7.38
C ASP A 67 24.63 -3.98 7.34
N TYR A 68 23.52 -4.66 7.57
CA TYR A 68 22.18 -4.06 7.39
C TYR A 68 21.35 -3.96 8.67
N LEU A 69 21.55 -4.81 9.67
CA LEU A 69 20.71 -4.84 10.87
C LEU A 69 21.41 -4.29 12.12
N ASP A 70 22.68 -4.56 12.31
CA ASP A 70 23.42 -4.23 13.54
C ASP A 70 24.36 -3.01 13.38
N SER A 71 24.65 -2.57 12.16
CA SER A 71 25.56 -1.44 11.92
C SER A 71 24.99 -0.13 12.49
N VAL A 72 25.82 0.60 13.23
CA VAL A 72 25.44 1.86 13.91
C VAL A 72 24.98 2.93 12.91
N SER A 73 25.53 2.91 11.69
CA SER A 73 25.19 3.81 10.60
C SER A 73 23.90 3.44 9.87
N ASN A 74 23.37 2.23 10.10
CA ASN A 74 22.26 1.66 9.33
C ASN A 74 21.15 1.10 10.24
N ARG A 75 20.94 1.71 11.40
CA ARG A 75 19.83 1.36 12.33
C ARG A 75 18.48 1.75 11.76
N ASN A 76 18.11 1.13 10.65
CA ASN A 76 16.79 1.32 10.08
C ASN A 76 15.78 0.46 10.86
N ALA A 77 14.94 1.13 11.68
CA ALA A 77 13.92 0.47 12.46
C ALA A 77 12.96 -0.36 11.58
N ILE A 78 12.65 0.12 10.38
CA ILE A 78 11.76 -0.54 9.41
C ILE A 78 12.44 -1.78 8.84
N LEU A 79 13.69 -1.67 8.43
CA LEU A 79 14.46 -2.80 7.89
C LEU A 79 14.61 -3.90 8.94
N ARG A 80 15.00 -3.53 10.14
CA ARG A 80 15.16 -4.46 11.26
C ARG A 80 13.86 -5.20 11.57
N TYR A 81 12.74 -4.48 11.63
CA TYR A 81 11.44 -5.06 11.89
C TYR A 81 10.99 -6.09 10.84
N ASN A 82 11.47 -5.99 9.59
CA ASN A 82 11.19 -6.96 8.53
C ASN A 82 11.92 -8.29 8.68
N TYR A 83 13.01 -8.32 9.46
CA TYR A 83 13.86 -9.49 9.67
C TYR A 83 13.79 -10.00 11.11
N GLU A 84 12.82 -9.58 11.88
CA GLU A 84 12.52 -10.12 13.20
C GLU A 84 11.37 -11.13 13.13
N ASP A 85 11.37 -12.03 14.10
CA ASP A 85 10.22 -12.91 14.31
C ASP A 85 9.00 -12.08 14.68
N LEU A 86 7.87 -12.35 14.05
CA LEU A 86 6.68 -11.55 14.23
C LEU A 86 5.43 -12.42 14.24
N PHE A 87 4.56 -12.16 15.20
CA PHE A 87 3.25 -12.75 15.26
C PHE A 87 2.17 -11.69 15.00
N ILE A 88 1.35 -11.92 13.97
CA ILE A 88 0.23 -11.05 13.63
C ILE A 88 -1.06 -11.83 13.85
N MET A 89 -1.88 -11.33 14.75
CA MET A 89 -3.23 -11.82 15.03
C MET A 89 -4.20 -10.69 14.73
N LYS A 90 -4.85 -10.76 13.58
CA LYS A 90 -5.71 -9.70 13.08
C LYS A 90 -7.16 -10.13 12.95
N ALA A 91 -8.05 -9.16 13.06
CA ALA A 91 -9.45 -9.22 12.69
C ALA A 91 -9.77 -8.05 11.76
N GLY A 92 -10.70 -8.23 10.83
CA GLY A 92 -11.02 -7.19 9.88
C GLY A 92 -12.45 -7.29 9.35
N PHE A 93 -12.97 -6.14 8.92
CA PHE A 93 -14.25 -6.04 8.26
C PHE A 93 -14.08 -5.24 6.97
N GLY A 94 -14.66 -5.73 5.89
CA GLY A 94 -14.63 -5.08 4.58
C GLY A 94 -16.02 -5.00 3.96
N LEU A 95 -16.24 -3.94 3.20
CA LEU A 95 -17.44 -3.69 2.43
C LEU A 95 -17.04 -3.32 1.01
N THR A 96 -17.68 -3.93 0.01
CA THR A 96 -17.58 -3.55 -1.39
C THR A 96 -18.99 -3.27 -1.92
N TYR A 97 -19.27 -2.04 -2.33
CA TYR A 97 -20.47 -1.66 -3.05
C TYR A 97 -20.14 -1.52 -4.53
N ASN A 98 -20.93 -2.15 -5.39
CA ASN A 98 -20.77 -2.08 -6.85
C ASN A 98 -22.12 -1.83 -7.52
N ALA A 99 -22.26 -0.69 -8.18
CA ALA A 99 -23.44 -0.29 -8.95
C ALA A 99 -23.17 -0.26 -10.47
N GLY A 100 -22.06 -0.81 -10.94
CA GLY A 100 -21.65 -0.85 -12.34
C GLY A 100 -20.89 0.40 -12.80
N ASP A 101 -21.42 1.59 -12.54
CA ASP A 101 -20.73 2.88 -12.82
C ASP A 101 -19.95 3.40 -11.61
N ARG A 102 -20.14 2.80 -10.45
CA ARG A 102 -19.59 3.23 -9.16
C ARG A 102 -19.18 2.04 -8.31
N VAL A 103 -17.96 2.09 -7.81
CA VAL A 103 -17.44 1.11 -6.85
C VAL A 103 -16.95 1.84 -5.61
N ILE A 104 -17.37 1.36 -4.44
CA ILE A 104 -16.87 1.83 -3.15
C ILE A 104 -16.30 0.62 -2.42
N ARG A 105 -15.09 0.72 -1.94
CA ARG A 105 -14.48 -0.27 -1.05
C ARG A 105 -14.08 0.42 0.23
N ALA A 106 -14.46 -0.16 1.35
CA ALA A 106 -14.03 0.30 2.66
C ALA A 106 -13.64 -0.91 3.50
N SER A 107 -12.55 -0.81 4.23
CA SER A 107 -12.11 -1.86 5.14
C SER A 107 -11.47 -1.30 6.39
N VAL A 108 -11.68 -2.02 7.49
CA VAL A 108 -11.04 -1.78 8.78
C VAL A 108 -10.36 -3.08 9.20
N GLU A 109 -9.13 -3.00 9.64
CA GLU A 109 -8.36 -4.12 10.15
C GLU A 109 -7.71 -3.71 11.47
N THR A 110 -7.75 -4.58 12.46
CA THR A 110 -7.03 -4.40 13.72
C THR A 110 -6.20 -5.64 14.05
N ALA A 111 -5.04 -5.45 14.65
CA ALA A 111 -4.17 -6.54 15.05
C ALA A 111 -3.68 -6.37 16.49
N GLY A 112 -3.47 -7.50 17.18
CA GLY A 112 -2.83 -7.57 18.49
C GLY A 112 -3.67 -7.16 19.69
N ASN A 113 -4.91 -6.68 19.50
CA ASN A 113 -5.74 -6.18 20.61
C ASN A 113 -6.14 -7.29 21.60
N LEU A 114 -6.54 -8.46 21.09
CA LEU A 114 -6.83 -9.62 21.94
C LEU A 114 -5.59 -10.06 22.72
N LEU A 115 -4.43 -10.13 22.04
CA LEU A 115 -3.18 -10.49 22.70
C LEU A 115 -2.76 -9.45 23.73
N SER A 116 -3.00 -8.17 23.47
CA SER A 116 -2.72 -7.11 24.44
C SER A 116 -3.58 -7.25 25.69
N GLY A 117 -4.86 -7.58 25.55
CA GLY A 117 -5.74 -7.89 26.67
C GLY A 117 -5.27 -9.11 27.48
N PHE A 118 -4.97 -10.22 26.80
CA PHE A 118 -4.43 -11.42 27.45
C PHE A 118 -3.07 -11.16 28.10
N SER A 119 -2.20 -10.35 27.49
CA SER A 119 -0.88 -10.05 28.01
C SER A 119 -0.90 -9.33 29.36
N GLN A 120 -1.95 -8.59 29.65
CA GLN A 120 -2.15 -7.93 30.94
C GLN A 120 -2.54 -8.95 32.03
N ILE A 121 -3.36 -9.95 31.67
CA ILE A 121 -3.84 -10.98 32.58
C ILE A 121 -2.72 -12.00 32.88
N PHE A 122 -2.03 -12.49 31.83
CA PHE A 122 -1.04 -13.56 31.89
C PHE A 122 0.41 -13.09 32.04
N ARG A 123 0.65 -11.78 32.18
CA ARG A 123 1.99 -11.17 32.39
C ARG A 123 3.01 -11.67 31.38
N PHE A 124 2.78 -11.43 30.09
CA PHE A 124 3.72 -11.83 29.02
C PHE A 124 5.11 -11.21 29.23
N LYS A 125 6.15 -12.01 28.96
CA LYS A 125 7.53 -11.54 29.02
C LYS A 125 7.75 -10.41 28.00
N GLN A 126 8.70 -9.54 28.31
CA GLN A 126 9.14 -8.48 27.40
C GLN A 126 10.53 -8.81 26.83
N ASN A 127 10.76 -8.40 25.59
CA ASN A 127 12.09 -8.47 24.97
C ASN A 127 12.95 -7.24 25.38
N SER A 128 14.21 -7.18 24.91
CA SER A 128 15.12 -6.07 25.15
C SER A 128 14.63 -4.72 24.63
N HIS A 129 13.62 -4.69 23.76
CA HIS A 129 13.01 -3.50 23.18
C HIS A 129 11.70 -3.11 23.87
N GLY A 130 11.36 -3.75 25.00
CA GLY A 130 10.13 -3.47 25.75
C GLY A 130 8.84 -4.04 25.12
N GLN A 131 8.94 -4.83 24.06
CA GLN A 131 7.80 -5.44 23.39
C GLN A 131 7.40 -6.72 24.12
N ARG A 132 6.10 -6.89 24.36
CA ARG A 132 5.54 -8.12 24.95
C ARG A 132 5.57 -9.25 23.91
N GLN A 133 5.88 -10.43 24.36
CA GLN A 133 6.08 -11.61 23.52
C GLN A 133 5.10 -12.72 23.88
N LEU A 134 4.56 -13.37 22.84
CA LEU A 134 3.88 -14.66 22.92
C LEU A 134 4.81 -15.72 22.33
N PHE A 135 5.09 -16.82 23.08
CA PHE A 135 6.06 -17.86 22.68
C PHE A 135 7.43 -17.30 22.26
N ASN A 136 7.93 -16.31 23.02
CA ASN A 136 9.18 -15.58 22.75
C ASN A 136 9.21 -14.77 21.45
N ILE A 137 8.06 -14.49 20.86
CA ILE A 137 7.92 -13.70 19.63
C ILE A 137 7.04 -12.48 19.89
N ALA A 138 7.51 -11.31 19.46
CA ALA A 138 6.74 -10.08 19.56
C ALA A 138 5.51 -10.13 18.66
N TYR A 139 4.37 -9.68 19.17
CA TYR A 139 3.16 -9.53 18.36
C TYR A 139 2.98 -8.10 17.86
N ALA A 140 2.51 -7.99 16.62
CA ALA A 140 2.17 -6.69 16.03
C ALA A 140 0.86 -6.15 16.61
N GLN A 141 0.82 -4.84 16.86
CA GLN A 141 -0.38 -4.14 17.30
C GLN A 141 -0.60 -2.88 16.47
N TYR A 142 -1.67 -2.87 15.68
CA TYR A 142 -2.02 -1.74 14.80
C TYR A 142 -3.52 -1.70 14.49
N ALA A 143 -3.98 -0.56 14.01
CA ALA A 143 -5.27 -0.38 13.34
C ALA A 143 -5.04 0.15 11.94
N LYS A 144 -5.78 -0.36 10.96
CA LYS A 144 -5.69 0.04 9.56
C LYS A 144 -7.08 0.31 9.00
N PHE A 145 -7.21 1.39 8.25
CA PHE A 145 -8.39 1.78 7.53
C PHE A 145 -8.03 2.07 6.08
N ASP A 146 -8.78 1.48 5.15
CA ASP A 146 -8.67 1.75 3.72
C ASP A 146 -10.03 2.14 3.17
N PHE A 147 -10.05 3.19 2.36
CA PHE A 147 -11.22 3.64 1.62
C PHE A 147 -10.85 3.90 0.17
N GLU A 148 -11.61 3.33 -0.76
CA GLU A 148 -11.42 3.49 -2.19
C GLU A 148 -12.76 3.80 -2.85
N TYR A 149 -12.77 4.80 -3.71
CA TYR A 149 -13.92 5.20 -4.50
C TYR A 149 -13.54 5.28 -5.97
N THR A 150 -14.29 4.59 -6.83
CA THR A 150 -14.16 4.68 -8.28
C THR A 150 -15.50 5.04 -8.89
N ARG A 151 -15.50 5.97 -9.84
CA ARG A 151 -16.70 6.35 -10.61
C ARG A 151 -16.38 6.48 -12.08
N LEU A 152 -17.26 5.91 -12.92
CA LEU A 152 -17.20 6.02 -14.36
C LEU A 152 -18.36 6.89 -14.85
N LEU A 153 -18.05 8.06 -15.40
CA LEU A 153 -19.00 8.97 -16.01
C LEU A 153 -18.95 8.76 -17.54
N ARG A 154 -19.95 8.08 -18.08
CA ARG A 154 -20.06 7.81 -19.51
C ARG A 154 -20.79 8.96 -20.19
N PHE A 155 -20.08 9.69 -21.04
CA PHE A 155 -20.66 10.78 -21.84
C PHE A 155 -21.25 10.30 -23.16
N SER A 156 -20.65 9.23 -23.72
CA SER A 156 -21.12 8.55 -24.94
C SER A 156 -20.69 7.10 -24.94
N ALA A 157 -21.01 6.36 -25.99
CA ALA A 157 -20.54 4.97 -26.19
C ALA A 157 -19.00 4.88 -26.25
N HIS A 158 -18.33 5.98 -26.63
CA HIS A 158 -16.88 6.01 -26.87
C HIS A 158 -16.10 6.84 -25.84
N ASN A 159 -16.79 7.64 -25.02
CA ASN A 159 -16.14 8.60 -24.13
C ASN A 159 -16.54 8.38 -22.67
N THR A 160 -15.56 8.17 -21.82
CA THR A 160 -15.75 7.94 -20.40
C THR A 160 -14.73 8.75 -19.59
N LEU A 161 -15.18 9.38 -18.53
CA LEU A 161 -14.33 9.96 -17.49
C LEU A 161 -14.33 9.04 -16.28
N ALA A 162 -13.16 8.55 -15.91
CA ALA A 162 -12.95 7.75 -14.72
C ALA A 162 -12.37 8.62 -13.61
N LEU A 163 -13.01 8.56 -12.45
CA LEU A 163 -12.58 9.19 -11.21
C LEU A 163 -12.19 8.09 -10.23
N HIS A 164 -11.05 8.22 -9.61
CA HIS A 164 -10.59 7.30 -8.57
C HIS A 164 -10.01 8.08 -7.39
N GLY A 165 -10.31 7.64 -6.19
CA GLY A 165 -9.75 8.17 -4.96
C GLY A 165 -9.47 7.02 -3.98
N LEU A 166 -8.29 7.02 -3.37
CA LEU A 166 -7.88 6.06 -2.36
C LEU A 166 -7.30 6.81 -1.16
N LEU A 167 -7.79 6.49 0.02
CA LEU A 167 -7.24 6.92 1.30
C LEU A 167 -6.96 5.69 2.15
N GLY A 168 -5.74 5.54 2.58
CA GLY A 168 -5.32 4.51 3.51
C GLY A 168 -4.62 5.14 4.72
N VAL A 169 -4.94 4.66 5.91
CA VAL A 169 -4.29 5.05 7.17
C VAL A 169 -4.06 3.82 8.01
N ALA A 170 -2.85 3.62 8.46
CA ALA A 170 -2.48 2.51 9.34
C ALA A 170 -1.67 3.04 10.52
N TRP A 171 -2.13 2.79 11.72
CA TRP A 171 -1.54 3.30 12.95
C TRP A 171 -0.96 2.18 13.81
N PRO A 172 0.38 2.09 13.95
CA PRO A 172 1.01 1.23 14.93
C PRO A 172 0.87 1.84 16.33
N TYR A 173 0.50 1.03 17.32
CA TYR A 173 0.35 1.45 18.71
C TYR A 173 0.68 0.32 19.69
N GLY A 174 0.70 0.64 20.99
CA GLY A 174 0.91 -0.35 22.04
C GLY A 174 2.22 -1.10 21.88
N ASN A 175 2.14 -2.38 21.49
CA ASN A 175 3.30 -3.26 21.35
C ASN A 175 4.13 -2.99 20.07
N SER A 176 3.64 -2.16 19.14
CA SER A 176 4.32 -1.85 17.88
C SER A 176 4.68 -0.37 17.79
N THR A 177 5.92 -0.07 17.46
CA THR A 177 6.41 1.27 17.11
C THR A 177 6.38 1.53 15.61
N VAL A 178 6.43 0.46 14.81
CA VAL A 178 6.46 0.47 13.35
C VAL A 178 5.44 -0.56 12.84
N LEU A 179 4.81 -0.29 11.70
CA LEU A 179 3.95 -1.27 11.03
C LEU A 179 4.75 -2.42 10.43
N PRO A 180 4.21 -3.65 10.41
CA PRO A 180 4.73 -4.71 9.57
C PRO A 180 4.89 -4.23 8.12
N PHE A 181 5.98 -4.59 7.47
CA PHE A 181 6.28 -4.09 6.12
C PHE A 181 5.15 -4.36 5.12
N GLU A 182 4.55 -5.52 5.18
CA GLU A 182 3.43 -5.93 4.33
C GLU A 182 2.14 -5.10 4.53
N LYS A 183 2.06 -4.35 5.64
CA LYS A 183 0.94 -3.46 5.98
C LYS A 183 1.19 -2.00 5.64
N ARG A 184 2.42 -1.66 5.31
CA ARG A 184 2.80 -0.31 4.92
C ARG A 184 2.34 0.00 3.50
N TYR A 185 2.13 1.28 3.24
CA TYR A 185 1.77 1.78 1.92
C TYR A 185 3.00 2.20 1.13
N PHE A 186 2.90 2.11 -0.17
CA PHE A 186 3.84 2.69 -1.12
C PHE A 186 3.08 3.39 -2.25
N SER A 187 3.72 4.32 -2.96
CA SER A 187 3.14 5.09 -4.06
C SER A 187 4.06 5.12 -5.28
N GLY A 188 3.46 5.47 -6.42
CA GLY A 188 4.09 5.40 -7.74
C GLY A 188 3.73 4.13 -8.50
N GLY A 189 4.00 4.15 -9.80
CA GLY A 189 3.69 3.05 -10.71
C GLY A 189 2.38 3.20 -11.44
N ALA A 190 2.10 2.24 -12.31
CA ALA A 190 1.01 2.28 -13.29
C ALA A 190 -0.41 2.40 -12.71
N ASN A 191 -0.63 2.07 -11.43
CA ASN A 191 -1.95 2.07 -10.78
C ASN A 191 -2.01 3.04 -9.57
N SER A 192 -1.14 4.05 -9.56
CA SER A 192 -1.07 5.05 -8.50
C SER A 192 -0.78 6.42 -9.13
N VAL A 193 0.27 7.12 -8.74
CA VAL A 193 0.73 8.38 -9.32
C VAL A 193 1.75 8.06 -10.41
N ARG A 194 1.33 8.05 -11.68
CA ARG A 194 2.08 7.52 -12.83
C ARG A 194 3.32 8.32 -13.24
N GLY A 195 3.53 9.51 -12.68
CA GLY A 195 4.77 10.27 -12.89
C GLY A 195 6.01 9.66 -12.21
N TRP A 196 5.81 8.66 -11.35
CA TRP A 196 6.86 7.98 -10.59
C TRP A 196 6.86 6.48 -10.85
N SER A 197 8.04 5.88 -10.82
CA SER A 197 8.20 4.43 -10.83
C SER A 197 7.60 3.80 -9.55
N VAL A 198 7.42 2.49 -9.56
CA VAL A 198 6.90 1.77 -8.39
C VAL A 198 7.77 2.03 -7.16
N ARG A 199 7.17 2.51 -6.07
CA ARG A 199 7.81 2.85 -4.79
C ARG A 199 8.81 4.01 -4.85
N GLU A 200 8.79 4.81 -5.89
CA GLU A 200 9.68 5.97 -6.01
C GLU A 200 9.15 7.20 -5.27
N LEU A 201 7.83 7.31 -5.07
CA LEU A 201 7.21 8.50 -4.48
C LEU A 201 7.10 8.40 -2.96
N GLY A 202 7.60 9.41 -2.27
CA GLY A 202 7.44 9.61 -0.82
C GLY A 202 8.27 8.68 0.07
N PRO A 203 8.01 8.68 1.38
CA PRO A 203 6.97 9.46 2.08
C PRO A 203 7.28 10.95 2.16
N GLY A 204 6.24 11.77 2.01
CA GLY A 204 6.36 13.23 2.06
C GLY A 204 7.37 13.76 1.05
N LYS A 205 8.41 14.44 1.54
CA LYS A 205 9.53 14.93 0.74
C LYS A 205 10.69 13.94 0.56
N TYR A 206 10.63 12.78 1.20
CA TYR A 206 11.69 11.79 1.11
C TYR A 206 11.81 11.23 -0.31
N ARG A 207 13.01 11.22 -0.86
CA ARG A 207 13.30 10.83 -2.27
C ARG A 207 14.26 9.65 -2.41
N GLY A 208 14.33 8.82 -1.40
CA GLY A 208 15.30 7.72 -1.38
C GLY A 208 16.68 8.14 -0.88
N ARG A 209 17.64 7.25 -1.01
CA ARG A 209 19.00 7.44 -0.51
C ARG A 209 19.94 7.69 -1.69
N ASP A 210 20.72 8.76 -1.62
CA ASP A 210 21.69 9.14 -2.66
C ASP A 210 21.11 9.21 -4.08
N GLY A 211 19.84 9.65 -4.21
CA GLY A 211 19.14 9.75 -5.48
C GLY A 211 18.69 8.40 -6.07
N ARG A 212 18.78 7.30 -5.31
CA ARG A 212 18.32 5.97 -5.68
C ARG A 212 17.06 5.61 -4.90
N ILE A 213 16.20 4.79 -5.52
CA ILE A 213 14.99 4.28 -4.86
C ILE A 213 15.41 3.41 -3.66
N ASP A 214 14.91 3.78 -2.49
CA ASP A 214 15.04 2.99 -1.27
C ASP A 214 13.73 2.23 -1.00
N PHE A 215 13.61 1.03 -1.53
CA PHE A 215 12.39 0.22 -1.46
C PHE A 215 11.88 -0.04 -0.05
N ILE A 216 12.72 0.08 0.95
CA ILE A 216 12.36 -0.18 2.35
C ILE A 216 11.82 1.09 2.99
N ASN A 217 12.51 2.20 2.79
CA ASN A 217 12.18 3.48 3.43
C ASN A 217 11.20 4.31 2.60
N GLN A 218 10.99 3.99 1.31
CA GLN A 218 9.92 4.61 0.51
C GLN A 218 8.59 3.90 0.72
N THR A 219 8.20 3.77 1.98
CA THR A 219 6.94 3.24 2.47
C THR A 219 6.38 4.16 3.55
N GLY A 220 5.07 4.14 3.76
CA GLY A 220 4.40 5.01 4.71
C GLY A 220 3.29 4.32 5.49
N ASP A 221 2.76 5.05 6.46
CA ASP A 221 1.64 4.65 7.30
C ASP A 221 0.31 5.21 6.76
N MET A 222 0.39 6.19 5.87
CA MET A 222 -0.76 6.84 5.24
C MET A 222 -0.53 6.96 3.73
N ARG A 223 -1.61 6.84 2.94
CA ARG A 223 -1.60 6.98 1.49
C ARG A 223 -2.82 7.76 1.01
N LEU A 224 -2.59 8.66 0.08
CA LEU A 224 -3.63 9.35 -0.67
C LEU A 224 -3.30 9.22 -2.16
N ASP A 225 -4.25 8.69 -2.95
CA ASP A 225 -4.22 8.74 -4.41
C ASP A 225 -5.53 9.35 -4.92
N LEU A 226 -5.41 10.25 -5.87
CA LEU A 226 -6.50 10.87 -6.61
C LEU A 226 -6.16 10.79 -8.10
N ASN A 227 -7.03 10.16 -8.88
CA ASN A 227 -6.78 9.93 -10.29
C ASN A 227 -8.00 10.39 -11.11
N LEU A 228 -7.71 11.10 -12.18
CA LEU A 228 -8.69 11.51 -13.18
C LEU A 228 -8.21 11.02 -14.53
N GLU A 229 -9.03 10.22 -15.23
CA GLU A 229 -8.66 9.69 -16.55
C GLU A 229 -9.82 9.79 -17.54
N TYR A 230 -9.63 10.57 -18.57
CA TYR A 230 -10.53 10.63 -19.73
C TYR A 230 -10.12 9.56 -20.73
N ARG A 231 -11.06 8.71 -21.11
CA ARG A 231 -10.89 7.58 -22.03
C ARG A 231 -11.75 7.80 -23.26
N THR A 232 -11.18 7.61 -24.44
CA THR A 232 -11.88 7.73 -25.72
C THR A 232 -11.50 6.61 -26.66
N HIS A 233 -12.48 6.07 -27.39
CA HIS A 233 -12.20 5.12 -28.46
C HIS A 233 -11.57 5.85 -29.65
N LEU A 234 -10.47 5.32 -30.17
CA LEU A 234 -9.78 5.89 -31.33
C LEU A 234 -10.19 5.18 -32.62
N PHE A 235 -9.72 3.98 -32.80
CA PHE A 235 -10.05 3.14 -33.94
C PHE A 235 -9.75 1.66 -33.62
N TRP A 236 -10.40 0.75 -34.30
CA TRP A 236 -10.22 -0.70 -34.17
C TRP A 236 -10.32 -1.15 -32.69
N LYS A 237 -9.22 -1.57 -32.08
CA LYS A 237 -9.12 -1.99 -30.66
C LYS A 237 -8.34 -0.98 -29.82
N PHE A 238 -8.00 0.17 -30.37
CA PHE A 238 -7.23 1.20 -29.69
C PHE A 238 -8.14 2.22 -29.02
N ASP A 239 -7.93 2.37 -27.71
CA ASP A 239 -8.51 3.44 -26.92
C ASP A 239 -7.39 4.37 -26.43
N GLY A 240 -7.61 5.66 -26.52
CA GLY A 240 -6.73 6.69 -25.97
C GLY A 240 -7.15 7.09 -24.57
N ALA A 241 -6.21 7.52 -23.77
CA ALA A 241 -6.46 8.11 -22.47
C ALA A 241 -5.61 9.35 -22.23
N ALA A 242 -6.20 10.35 -21.58
CA ALA A 242 -5.48 11.48 -20.99
C ALA A 242 -5.77 11.49 -19.48
N PHE A 243 -4.74 11.71 -18.66
CA PHE A 243 -4.90 11.58 -17.23
C PHE A 243 -4.13 12.61 -16.42
N VAL A 244 -4.62 12.83 -15.20
CA VAL A 244 -3.95 13.56 -14.14
C VAL A 244 -4.02 12.72 -12.87
N ASP A 245 -2.88 12.51 -12.24
CA ASP A 245 -2.77 11.78 -10.98
C ASP A 245 -2.19 12.70 -9.91
N ALA A 246 -2.71 12.61 -8.70
CA ALA A 246 -2.21 13.33 -7.54
C ALA A 246 -2.16 12.40 -6.33
N GLY A 247 -1.18 12.57 -5.46
CA GLY A 247 -1.10 11.79 -4.24
C GLY A 247 0.28 11.80 -3.61
N ASN A 248 0.38 11.08 -2.52
CA ASN A 248 1.64 10.78 -1.82
C ASN A 248 1.38 9.72 -0.74
N ILE A 249 2.44 9.31 -0.07
CA ILE A 249 2.40 8.59 1.19
C ILE A 249 3.08 9.42 2.27
N TRP A 250 2.76 9.13 3.53
CA TRP A 250 3.36 9.75 4.71
C TRP A 250 3.54 8.75 5.84
N THR A 251 4.43 9.06 6.75
CA THR A 251 4.51 8.37 8.04
C THR A 251 3.71 9.15 9.08
N LEU A 252 3.08 8.47 10.02
CA LEU A 252 2.38 9.12 11.13
C LEU A 252 3.33 9.52 12.26
N ARG A 253 4.50 8.88 12.31
CA ARG A 253 5.58 9.19 13.25
C ARG A 253 6.80 9.70 12.51
N SER A 254 7.66 10.44 13.19
CA SER A 254 8.96 10.83 12.65
C SER A 254 9.95 9.68 12.77
N TYR A 255 10.59 9.33 11.66
CA TYR A 255 11.66 8.36 11.60
C TYR A 255 12.92 9.00 11.02
N PRO A 256 14.10 8.84 11.66
CA PRO A 256 15.36 9.42 11.17
C PRO A 256 15.73 8.98 9.74
N GLU A 257 15.31 7.77 9.36
CA GLU A 257 15.56 7.18 8.05
C GLU A 257 14.68 7.75 6.93
N GLN A 258 13.64 8.50 7.29
CA GLN A 258 12.66 9.07 6.37
C GLN A 258 12.49 10.59 6.64
N PRO A 259 13.54 11.39 6.49
CA PRO A 259 13.48 12.82 6.77
C PRO A 259 12.45 13.52 5.88
N GLY A 260 11.58 14.33 6.49
CA GLY A 260 10.49 15.03 5.79
C GLY A 260 9.31 14.12 5.41
N GLY A 261 9.28 12.86 5.88
CA GLY A 261 8.24 11.90 5.57
C GLY A 261 7.00 11.97 6.46
N GLN A 262 7.06 12.67 7.59
CA GLN A 262 5.96 12.73 8.56
C GLN A 262 4.79 13.58 8.05
N PHE A 263 3.57 13.05 8.20
CA PHE A 263 2.34 13.79 7.93
C PHE A 263 2.15 14.94 8.92
N GLN A 264 1.87 16.12 8.39
CA GLN A 264 1.52 17.32 9.14
C GLN A 264 0.31 17.96 8.50
N LEU A 265 -0.75 18.17 9.27
CA LEU A 265 -2.04 18.62 8.77
C LEU A 265 -1.98 20.03 8.14
N ASP A 266 -1.09 20.88 8.60
CA ASP A 266 -0.87 22.25 8.12
C ASP A 266 -0.04 22.34 6.84
N THR A 267 0.72 21.30 6.50
CA THR A 267 1.68 21.33 5.38
C THR A 267 1.54 20.18 4.38
N PHE A 268 0.74 19.15 4.65
CA PHE A 268 0.64 17.96 3.78
C PHE A 268 0.25 18.30 2.35
N PHE A 269 -0.57 19.34 2.13
CA PHE A 269 -1.02 19.75 0.80
C PHE A 269 0.13 20.26 -0.09
N LYS A 270 1.22 20.78 0.51
CA LYS A 270 2.46 21.16 -0.19
C LYS A 270 3.31 19.97 -0.60
N GLN A 271 2.98 18.80 -0.07
CA GLN A 271 3.69 17.55 -0.34
C GLN A 271 2.89 16.64 -1.28
N ILE A 272 1.78 17.10 -1.84
CA ILE A 272 1.03 16.35 -2.83
C ILE A 272 1.80 16.39 -4.16
N ALA A 273 2.20 15.22 -4.62
CA ALA A 273 2.79 15.03 -5.94
C ALA A 273 1.69 15.05 -7.01
N VAL A 274 1.97 15.64 -8.16
CA VAL A 274 1.04 15.68 -9.29
C VAL A 274 1.76 15.25 -10.55
N SER A 275 1.12 14.40 -11.35
CA SER A 275 1.56 14.04 -12.70
C SER A 275 0.43 14.09 -13.68
N TYR A 276 0.76 14.22 -14.97
CA TYR A 276 -0.16 14.17 -16.09
C TYR A 276 0.43 13.34 -17.21
N GLY A 277 -0.41 12.84 -18.09
CA GLY A 277 0.09 12.03 -19.18
C GLY A 277 -0.95 11.59 -20.18
N LEU A 278 -0.46 10.84 -21.15
CA LEU A 278 -1.25 10.20 -22.18
C LEU A 278 -1.04 8.69 -22.13
N GLY A 279 -2.06 7.95 -22.51
CA GLY A 279 -1.99 6.51 -22.52
C GLY A 279 -2.69 5.90 -23.72
N LEU A 280 -2.20 4.75 -24.12
CA LEU A 280 -2.79 3.94 -25.17
C LEU A 280 -3.25 2.60 -24.55
N ARG A 281 -4.45 2.18 -24.92
CA ARG A 281 -5.07 0.93 -24.49
C ARG A 281 -5.32 0.06 -25.71
N LEU A 282 -4.85 -1.17 -25.70
CA LEU A 282 -5.17 -2.16 -26.70
C LEU A 282 -6.13 -3.18 -26.11
N ASN A 283 -7.41 -3.07 -26.49
CA ASN A 283 -8.52 -3.81 -25.90
C ASN A 283 -8.84 -5.06 -26.74
N PHE A 284 -8.52 -6.24 -26.20
CA PHE A 284 -8.82 -7.53 -26.82
C PHE A 284 -10.16 -8.15 -26.36
N GLY A 285 -10.89 -7.44 -25.47
CA GLY A 285 -12.15 -7.93 -24.88
C GLY A 285 -11.94 -8.73 -23.60
N TYR A 286 -11.02 -9.67 -23.58
CA TYR A 286 -10.69 -10.51 -22.42
C TYR A 286 -9.47 -10.00 -21.62
N PHE A 287 -8.63 -9.18 -22.23
CA PHE A 287 -7.58 -8.42 -21.54
C PHE A 287 -7.30 -7.10 -22.28
N ILE A 288 -6.70 -6.18 -21.56
CA ILE A 288 -6.31 -4.87 -22.05
C ILE A 288 -4.82 -4.70 -21.81
N LEU A 289 -4.07 -4.41 -22.87
CA LEU A 289 -2.69 -3.94 -22.75
C LEU A 289 -2.69 -2.42 -22.66
N ARG A 290 -1.89 -1.90 -21.75
CA ARG A 290 -1.84 -0.48 -21.44
C ARG A 290 -0.41 0.05 -21.51
N LEU A 291 -0.25 1.16 -22.21
CA LEU A 291 0.98 1.92 -22.30
C LEU A 291 0.69 3.34 -21.81
N ASP A 292 1.33 3.78 -20.76
CA ASP A 292 1.16 5.12 -20.19
C ASP A 292 2.50 5.87 -20.20
N GLY A 293 2.52 7.05 -20.80
CA GLY A 293 3.60 8.02 -20.68
C GLY A 293 3.16 9.17 -19.78
N ALA A 294 3.88 9.42 -18.70
CA ALA A 294 3.55 10.41 -17.70
C ALA A 294 4.70 11.38 -17.43
N MET A 295 4.36 12.64 -17.18
CA MET A 295 5.27 13.71 -16.77
C MET A 295 4.92 14.18 -15.37
N LYS A 296 5.94 14.43 -14.55
CA LYS A 296 5.77 15.07 -13.24
C LYS A 296 5.36 16.53 -13.44
N ALA A 297 4.32 16.97 -12.75
CA ALA A 297 3.88 18.37 -12.72
C ALA A 297 4.33 19.07 -11.44
N ILE A 298 4.15 18.43 -10.30
CA ILE A 298 4.59 18.89 -8.97
C ILE A 298 5.37 17.76 -8.32
N ASN A 299 6.61 18.02 -7.95
CA ASN A 299 7.49 17.07 -7.28
C ASN A 299 7.85 17.56 -5.87
N PRO A 300 7.21 17.03 -4.83
CA PRO A 300 7.40 17.49 -3.45
C PRO A 300 8.78 17.17 -2.85
N ALA A 301 9.57 16.35 -3.53
CA ALA A 301 10.90 15.96 -3.07
C ALA A 301 11.94 17.11 -3.14
N TYR A 302 11.61 18.19 -3.82
CA TYR A 302 12.49 19.34 -4.01
C TYR A 302 11.87 20.60 -3.44
N ASP A 303 12.70 21.44 -2.81
CA ASP A 303 12.31 22.75 -2.28
C ASP A 303 12.60 23.88 -3.28
N ASP A 304 13.53 23.67 -4.24
CA ASP A 304 13.81 24.63 -5.30
C ASP A 304 12.63 24.72 -6.27
N HIS A 305 12.18 25.94 -6.58
CA HIS A 305 10.99 26.20 -7.40
C HIS A 305 11.02 25.49 -8.77
N LYS A 306 12.18 25.47 -9.44
CA LYS A 306 12.32 24.85 -10.76
C LYS A 306 12.14 23.34 -10.72
N ASP A 307 12.68 22.70 -9.70
CA ASP A 307 12.63 21.26 -9.53
C ASP A 307 11.33 20.81 -8.83
N HIS A 308 10.72 21.69 -8.04
CA HIS A 308 9.42 21.46 -7.42
C HIS A 308 8.26 21.52 -8.44
N TYR A 309 8.38 22.38 -9.45
CA TYR A 309 7.37 22.54 -10.51
C TYR A 309 7.91 22.15 -11.90
N PRO A 310 8.17 20.85 -12.16
CA PRO A 310 8.64 20.38 -13.46
C PRO A 310 7.72 20.75 -14.62
N ILE A 311 6.44 21.00 -14.38
CA ILE A 311 5.49 21.43 -15.43
C ILE A 311 5.96 22.70 -16.17
N PHE A 312 6.68 23.59 -15.49
CA PHE A 312 7.24 24.80 -16.10
C PHE A 312 8.69 24.64 -16.59
N HIS A 313 9.42 23.64 -16.06
CA HIS A 313 10.83 23.38 -16.33
C HIS A 313 11.10 21.88 -16.51
N PRO A 314 10.46 21.22 -17.52
CA PRO A 314 10.54 19.77 -17.66
C PRO A 314 11.95 19.29 -18.04
N ARG A 315 12.40 18.22 -17.37
CA ARG A 315 13.63 17.49 -17.69
C ARG A 315 13.26 16.03 -18.00
N TRP A 316 13.25 15.65 -19.27
CA TRP A 316 12.79 14.33 -19.72
C TRP A 316 13.44 13.16 -18.96
N GLY A 317 14.75 13.19 -18.73
CA GLY A 317 15.46 12.12 -18.04
C GLY A 317 15.09 11.94 -16.56
N ARG A 318 14.50 12.95 -15.92
CA ARG A 318 14.10 12.93 -14.50
C ARG A 318 12.58 12.87 -14.31
N ASP A 319 11.86 13.57 -15.18
CA ASP A 319 10.45 13.90 -14.93
C ASP A 319 9.49 13.02 -15.73
N PHE A 320 9.99 12.27 -16.72
CA PHE A 320 9.21 11.34 -17.51
C PHE A 320 9.25 9.93 -16.94
N ALA A 321 8.09 9.28 -16.88
CA ALA A 321 7.95 7.88 -16.52
C ALA A 321 7.11 7.16 -17.58
N PHE A 322 7.51 5.95 -17.93
CA PHE A 322 6.79 5.08 -18.86
C PHE A 322 6.33 3.82 -18.12
N HIS A 323 5.06 3.45 -18.32
CA HIS A 323 4.49 2.27 -17.71
C HIS A 323 3.87 1.35 -18.77
N PHE A 324 4.20 0.08 -18.65
CA PHE A 324 3.50 -1.02 -19.30
C PHE A 324 2.68 -1.77 -18.24
N ALA A 325 1.41 -2.02 -18.52
CA ALA A 325 0.54 -2.74 -17.60
C ALA A 325 -0.54 -3.54 -18.33
N VAL A 326 -1.17 -4.45 -17.62
CA VAL A 326 -2.32 -5.24 -18.08
C VAL A 326 -3.54 -4.84 -17.24
N GLY A 327 -4.67 -4.60 -17.91
CA GLY A 327 -5.91 -4.15 -17.28
C GLY A 327 -6.03 -2.63 -17.18
N MET A 328 -7.19 -2.16 -16.68
CA MET A 328 -7.41 -0.75 -16.36
C MET A 328 -6.74 -0.38 -15.05
N PRO A 329 -6.37 0.90 -14.84
CA PRO A 329 -5.67 1.31 -13.62
C PRO A 329 -6.54 1.24 -12.37
N PHE A 330 -7.87 1.42 -12.51
CA PHE A 330 -8.88 1.40 -11.44
C PHE A 330 -10.28 1.19 -12.02
#